data_2c05d5431a79e96441c4a015ed705e73
#
_entry.id   2c05d5431a79e96441c4a015ed705e73
#
_cell.length_a   1.000
_cell.length_b   1.000
_cell.length_c   1.000
_cell.angle_alpha   90.00
_cell.angle_beta   90.00
_cell.angle_gamma   90.00
#
_symmetry.space_group_name_H-M   'P 1'
#
loop_
_entity.id
_entity.type
_entity.pdbx_description
1 polymer ?
#
loop_
_entity_poly.entity_id
_entity_poly.type
_entity_poly.pdbx_seq_one_letter_code
_entity_poly.pdbx_strand_id
1 'polypeptide(L)'
;DVTVQAQISNLMGALRKTSNTAIILITHDLGVVAGLCDRVLVMYAGEAVECGSVEQIYYHPRHPYTQGLLASVPRLDRPVDEGLHAIPGNPPNLLSLPEGCRFRDRCPKAFDACREKPPMREDEGGRVYRCFLDEQQ
;
A
#
# COMPACT_ATOMS: atom_id res chain seq x y z
N ASP A 1 -16.01 -8.04 -14.36
CA ASP A 1 -16.83 -7.08 -15.11
C ASP A 1 -16.81 -5.73 -14.37
N VAL A 2 -16.17 -4.73 -14.98
CA VAL A 2 -15.94 -3.38 -14.42
C VAL A 2 -17.26 -2.71 -14.01
N THR A 3 -18.35 -2.98 -14.75
CA THR A 3 -19.68 -2.40 -14.51
C THR A 3 -20.30 -2.89 -13.20
N VAL A 4 -20.20 -4.19 -12.92
CA VAL A 4 -20.70 -4.79 -11.68
C VAL A 4 -19.90 -4.31 -10.48
N GLN A 5 -18.58 -4.21 -10.61
CA GLN A 5 -17.71 -3.71 -9.56
C GLN A 5 -18.02 -2.24 -9.22
N ALA A 6 -18.27 -1.40 -10.22
CA ALA A 6 -18.69 -0.01 -10.02
C ALA A 6 -20.05 0.09 -9.32
N GLN A 7 -21.01 -0.75 -9.69
CA GLN A 7 -22.33 -0.80 -9.02
C GLN A 7 -22.23 -1.20 -7.56
N ILE A 8 -21.43 -2.23 -7.23
CA ILE A 8 -21.18 -2.67 -5.86
C ILE A 8 -20.51 -1.54 -5.05
N SER A 9 -19.51 -0.88 -5.61
CA SER A 9 -18.81 0.23 -4.95
C SER A 9 -19.75 1.38 -4.62
N ASN A 10 -20.64 1.74 -5.57
CA ASN A 10 -21.65 2.77 -5.37
C ASN A 10 -22.67 2.38 -4.28
N LEU A 11 -23.11 1.13 -4.25
CA LEU A 11 -24.01 0.61 -3.23
C LEU A 11 -23.37 0.65 -1.84
N MET A 12 -22.10 0.21 -1.71
CA MET A 12 -21.34 0.27 -0.47
C MET A 12 -21.19 1.72 0.02
N GLY A 13 -20.88 2.66 -0.88
CA GLY A 13 -20.82 4.09 -0.56
C GLY A 13 -22.15 4.67 -0.06
N ALA A 14 -23.28 4.26 -0.67
CA ALA A 14 -24.60 4.64 -0.23
C ALA A 14 -24.96 4.06 1.14
N LEU A 15 -24.69 2.78 1.39
CA LEU A 15 -24.92 2.11 2.66
C LEU A 15 -24.12 2.76 3.80
N ARG A 16 -22.86 3.12 3.55
CA ARG A 16 -22.02 3.84 4.53
C ARG A 16 -22.67 5.14 4.99
N LYS A 17 -23.23 5.90 4.05
CA LYS A 17 -23.87 7.19 4.34
C LYS A 17 -25.21 7.06 5.06
N THR A 18 -26.02 6.07 4.70
CA THR A 18 -27.38 5.91 5.24
C THR A 18 -27.43 5.16 6.55
N SER A 19 -26.53 4.20 6.78
CA SER A 19 -26.57 3.29 7.94
C SER A 19 -25.51 3.61 8.99
N ASN A 20 -24.70 4.66 8.81
CA ASN A 20 -23.57 5.02 9.68
C ASN A 20 -22.67 3.82 10.03
N THR A 21 -22.43 2.95 9.05
CA THR A 21 -21.73 1.69 9.21
C THR A 21 -20.27 1.85 8.78
N ALA A 22 -19.33 1.33 9.56
CA ALA A 22 -17.94 1.18 9.15
C ALA A 22 -17.79 -0.03 8.23
N ILE A 23 -17.02 0.13 7.15
CA ILE A 23 -16.75 -0.93 6.17
C ILE A 23 -15.26 -1.21 6.14
N ILE A 24 -14.87 -2.48 6.28
CA ILE A 24 -13.51 -2.96 6.01
C ILE A 24 -13.53 -3.64 4.66
N LEU A 25 -12.78 -3.09 3.71
CA LEU A 25 -12.62 -3.63 2.37
C LEU A 25 -11.24 -4.26 2.22
N ILE A 26 -11.19 -5.56 1.89
CA ILE A 26 -9.95 -6.28 1.56
C ILE A 26 -9.93 -6.48 0.05
N THR A 27 -8.97 -5.86 -0.62
CA THR A 27 -8.86 -5.88 -2.08
C THR A 27 -7.41 -5.65 -2.53
N HIS A 28 -7.10 -6.03 -3.74
CA HIS A 28 -5.88 -5.66 -4.46
C HIS A 28 -6.11 -4.56 -5.50
N ASP A 29 -7.34 -4.08 -5.63
CA ASP A 29 -7.71 -3.03 -6.59
C ASP A 29 -7.54 -1.65 -5.95
N LEU A 30 -6.43 -0.99 -6.29
CA LEU A 30 -6.09 0.34 -5.78
C LEU A 30 -7.07 1.42 -6.27
N GLY A 31 -7.71 1.24 -7.45
CA GLY A 31 -8.71 2.18 -7.96
C GLY A 31 -9.97 2.20 -7.08
N VAL A 32 -10.45 1.02 -6.68
CA VAL A 32 -11.59 0.90 -5.76
C VAL A 32 -11.28 1.50 -4.40
N VAL A 33 -10.07 1.25 -3.86
CA VAL A 33 -9.61 1.81 -2.59
C VAL A 33 -9.63 3.34 -2.63
N ALA A 34 -9.08 3.94 -3.69
CA ALA A 34 -9.02 5.40 -3.86
C ALA A 34 -10.41 6.07 -3.85
N GLY A 35 -11.42 5.39 -4.43
CA GLY A 35 -12.77 5.93 -4.55
C GLY A 35 -13.69 5.70 -3.35
N LEU A 36 -13.39 4.72 -2.49
CA LEU A 36 -14.34 4.27 -1.46
C LEU A 36 -13.82 4.41 -0.03
N CYS A 37 -12.52 4.31 0.18
CA CYS A 37 -11.93 4.25 1.50
C CYS A 37 -11.52 5.64 2.02
N ASP A 38 -11.57 5.83 3.34
CA ASP A 38 -11.02 7.01 4.01
C ASP A 38 -9.56 6.76 4.44
N ARG A 39 -9.27 5.52 4.84
CA ARG A 39 -7.95 5.07 5.28
C ARG A 39 -7.54 3.78 4.59
N VAL A 40 -6.26 3.59 4.43
CA VAL A 40 -5.67 2.43 3.78
C VAL A 40 -4.64 1.79 4.71
N LEU A 41 -4.71 0.48 4.85
CA LEU A 41 -3.70 -0.35 5.48
C LEU A 41 -3.03 -1.17 4.38
N VAL A 42 -1.76 -0.92 4.11
CA VAL A 42 -0.95 -1.69 3.17
C VAL A 42 -0.28 -2.83 3.91
N MET A 43 -0.46 -4.05 3.39
CA MET A 43 0.12 -5.26 3.97
C MET A 43 1.10 -5.92 3.00
N TYR A 44 2.22 -6.42 3.52
CA TYR A 44 3.17 -7.23 2.77
C TYR A 44 3.57 -8.47 3.57
N ALA A 45 3.48 -9.64 2.94
CA ALA A 45 3.84 -10.93 3.57
C ALA A 45 3.23 -11.13 4.97
N GLY A 46 1.95 -10.76 5.16
CA GLY A 46 1.23 -10.92 6.42
C GLY A 46 1.54 -9.85 7.49
N GLU A 47 2.26 -8.78 7.13
CA GLU A 47 2.59 -7.68 8.04
C GLU A 47 2.11 -6.34 7.52
N ALA A 48 1.57 -5.49 8.41
CA ALA A 48 1.26 -4.10 8.09
C ALA A 48 2.57 -3.32 7.88
N VAL A 49 2.71 -2.71 6.70
CA VAL A 49 3.91 -1.93 6.35
C VAL A 49 3.66 -0.43 6.33
N GLU A 50 2.44 -0.03 6.03
CA GLU A 50 2.05 1.38 6.03
C GLU A 50 0.53 1.52 6.27
N CYS A 51 0.10 2.54 7.02
CA CYS A 51 -1.30 2.87 7.25
C CYS A 51 -1.47 4.38 7.34
N GLY A 52 -2.43 4.91 6.60
CA GLY A 52 -2.71 6.35 6.59
C GLY A 52 -4.02 6.68 5.89
N SER A 53 -4.30 7.97 5.69
CA SER A 53 -5.40 8.39 4.83
C SER A 53 -5.12 8.00 3.38
N VAL A 54 -6.17 7.90 2.56
CA VAL A 54 -6.03 7.67 1.12
C VAL A 54 -5.05 8.67 0.51
N GLU A 55 -5.18 9.94 0.85
CA GLU A 55 -4.30 11.01 0.35
C GLU A 55 -2.82 10.77 0.71
N GLN A 56 -2.52 10.42 1.96
CA GLN A 56 -1.16 10.12 2.41
C GLN A 56 -0.55 8.94 1.66
N ILE A 57 -1.33 7.86 1.49
CA ILE A 57 -0.84 6.64 0.85
C ILE A 57 -0.64 6.84 -0.65
N TYR A 58 -1.56 7.53 -1.35
CA TYR A 58 -1.51 7.65 -2.81
C TYR A 58 -0.56 8.74 -3.30
N TYR A 59 -0.42 9.84 -2.57
CA TYR A 59 0.40 10.97 -3.02
C TYR A 59 1.75 11.08 -2.30
N HIS A 60 1.85 10.54 -1.08
CA HIS A 60 3.05 10.66 -0.24
C HIS A 60 3.45 9.33 0.43
N PRO A 61 3.51 8.20 -0.30
CA PRO A 61 3.85 6.91 0.30
C PRO A 61 5.26 6.92 0.88
N ARG A 62 5.43 6.37 2.09
CA ARG A 62 6.72 6.26 2.78
C ARG A 62 7.40 4.91 2.55
N HIS A 63 6.63 3.83 2.61
CA HIS A 63 7.21 2.50 2.46
C HIS A 63 7.51 2.18 0.98
N PRO A 64 8.73 1.70 0.63
CA PRO A 64 9.09 1.38 -0.76
C PRO A 64 8.17 0.38 -1.45
N TYR A 65 7.56 -0.54 -0.71
CA TYR A 65 6.55 -1.45 -1.26
C TYR A 65 5.31 -0.70 -1.71
N THR A 66 4.80 0.23 -0.90
CA THR A 66 3.66 1.09 -1.27
C THR A 66 3.97 1.91 -2.51
N GLN A 67 5.18 2.49 -2.58
CA GLN A 67 5.67 3.21 -3.76
C GLN A 67 5.65 2.32 -5.01
N GLY A 68 6.15 1.09 -4.89
CA GLY A 68 6.18 0.11 -5.97
C GLY A 68 4.78 -0.33 -6.42
N LEU A 69 3.85 -0.54 -5.48
CA LEU A 69 2.45 -0.86 -5.80
C LEU A 69 1.79 0.25 -6.61
N LEU A 70 1.94 1.50 -6.18
CA LEU A 70 1.36 2.66 -6.87
C LEU A 70 2.00 2.91 -8.24
N ALA A 71 3.30 2.65 -8.37
CA ALA A 71 4.01 2.74 -9.65
C ALA A 71 3.60 1.64 -10.64
N SER A 72 3.07 0.53 -10.15
CA SER A 72 2.59 -0.59 -10.98
C SER A 72 1.16 -0.38 -11.52
N VAL A 73 0.44 0.63 -11.03
CA VAL A 73 -0.92 0.94 -11.51
C VAL A 73 -0.83 1.74 -12.81
N PRO A 74 -1.51 1.31 -13.88
CA PRO A 74 -1.61 2.09 -15.11
C PRO A 74 -2.23 3.46 -14.82
N ARG A 75 -1.56 4.51 -15.22
CA ARG A 75 -2.05 5.89 -15.08
C ARG A 75 -2.38 6.45 -16.44
N LEU A 76 -3.60 6.98 -16.60
CA LEU A 76 -4.07 7.58 -17.86
C LEU A 76 -3.36 8.90 -18.21
N ASP A 77 -2.70 9.52 -17.24
CA ASP A 77 -1.98 10.80 -17.36
C ASP A 77 -0.48 10.63 -17.71
N ARG A 78 0.01 9.38 -17.87
CA ARG A 78 1.39 9.10 -18.29
C ARG A 78 1.45 8.54 -19.71
N PRO A 79 2.48 8.87 -20.47
CA PRO A 79 2.72 8.25 -21.78
C PRO A 79 2.82 6.73 -21.64
N VAL A 80 2.24 6.01 -22.59
CA VAL A 80 2.24 4.53 -22.64
C VAL A 80 3.66 3.94 -22.72
N ASP A 81 4.65 4.75 -23.13
CA ASP A 81 6.05 4.35 -23.30
C ASP A 81 6.85 4.24 -21.98
N GLU A 82 6.35 4.80 -20.87
CA GLU A 82 6.89 4.50 -19.56
C GLU A 82 6.30 3.16 -19.10
N GLY A 83 6.98 2.05 -19.41
CA GLY A 83 6.55 0.69 -19.07
C GLY A 83 6.10 0.56 -17.61
N LEU A 84 5.13 -0.33 -17.36
CA LEU A 84 4.67 -0.66 -16.01
C LEU A 84 5.87 -1.05 -15.13
N HIS A 85 6.12 -0.28 -14.08
CA HIS A 85 7.17 -0.58 -13.11
C HIS A 85 6.72 -1.72 -12.18
N ALA A 86 6.95 -2.95 -12.61
CA ALA A 86 6.71 -4.10 -11.74
C ALA A 86 7.72 -4.13 -10.59
N ILE A 87 7.26 -4.49 -9.39
CA ILE A 87 8.15 -4.73 -8.25
C ILE A 87 9.00 -5.97 -8.57
N PRO A 88 10.35 -5.87 -8.62
CA PRO A 88 11.20 -6.98 -9.01
C PRO A 88 11.17 -8.13 -8.00
N GLY A 89 11.55 -9.33 -8.46
CA GLY A 89 11.64 -10.53 -7.62
C GLY A 89 10.30 -11.14 -7.24
N ASN A 90 10.35 -12.24 -6.51
CA ASN A 90 9.18 -12.98 -6.04
C ASN A 90 8.83 -12.62 -4.59
N PRO A 91 7.54 -12.66 -4.21
CA PRO A 91 7.14 -12.58 -2.80
C PRO A 91 7.84 -13.67 -1.98
N PRO A 92 8.16 -13.40 -0.69
CA PRO A 92 8.79 -14.41 0.16
C PRO A 92 7.85 -15.58 0.42
N ASN A 93 8.43 -16.74 0.66
CA ASN A 93 7.66 -17.88 1.14
C ASN A 93 7.16 -17.59 2.56
N LEU A 94 5.85 -17.64 2.76
CA LEU A 94 5.23 -17.36 4.07
C LEU A 94 5.60 -18.39 5.15
N LEU A 95 6.05 -19.59 4.75
CA LEU A 95 6.54 -20.62 5.68
C LEU A 95 8.00 -20.40 6.11
N SER A 96 8.73 -19.52 5.39
CA SER A 96 10.13 -19.20 5.66
C SER A 96 10.37 -17.72 5.37
N LEU A 97 9.86 -16.88 6.26
CA LEU A 97 9.99 -15.43 6.13
C LEU A 97 11.42 -14.99 6.44
N PRO A 98 11.94 -13.98 5.71
CA PRO A 98 13.25 -13.42 6.01
C PRO A 98 13.24 -12.74 7.38
N GLU A 99 14.37 -12.82 8.08
CA GLU A 99 14.61 -12.00 9.26
C GLU A 99 14.65 -10.51 8.89
N GLY A 100 14.25 -9.65 9.82
CA GLY A 100 14.24 -8.21 9.60
C GLY A 100 13.05 -7.69 8.79
N CYS A 101 13.31 -6.74 7.90
CA CYS A 101 12.29 -6.20 7.01
C CYS A 101 11.89 -7.24 5.96
N ARG A 102 10.61 -7.63 5.96
CA ARG A 102 10.08 -8.66 5.03
C ARG A 102 10.20 -8.28 3.56
N PHE A 103 10.25 -6.99 3.26
CA PHE A 103 10.40 -6.47 1.89
C PHE A 103 11.87 -6.30 1.46
N ARG A 104 12.84 -6.48 2.35
CA ARG A 104 14.27 -6.19 2.12
C ARG A 104 14.81 -6.77 0.81
N ASP A 105 14.54 -8.02 0.52
CA ASP A 105 15.10 -8.73 -0.64
C ASP A 105 14.57 -8.24 -1.99
N ARG A 106 13.48 -7.46 -1.98
CA ARG A 106 12.85 -6.84 -3.15
C ARG A 106 12.92 -5.30 -3.12
N CYS A 107 13.45 -4.74 -2.05
CA CYS A 107 13.50 -3.30 -1.85
C CYS A 107 14.67 -2.69 -2.61
N PRO A 108 14.45 -1.79 -3.58
CA PRO A 108 15.55 -1.13 -4.31
C PRO A 108 16.37 -0.18 -3.43
N LYS A 109 15.87 0.13 -2.24
CA LYS A 109 16.49 1.04 -1.25
C LYS A 109 16.94 0.29 0.01
N ALA A 110 17.11 -1.04 -0.06
CA ALA A 110 17.54 -1.83 1.09
C ALA A 110 18.98 -1.50 1.51
N PHE A 111 19.23 -1.47 2.81
CA PHE A 111 20.54 -1.25 3.41
C PHE A 111 20.71 -2.09 4.69
N ASP A 112 21.87 -1.99 5.35
CA ASP A 112 22.22 -2.93 6.43
C ASP A 112 21.22 -2.95 7.59
N ALA A 113 20.67 -1.80 8.00
CA ALA A 113 19.67 -1.77 9.07
C ALA A 113 18.40 -2.57 8.74
N CYS A 114 18.08 -2.81 7.46
CA CYS A 114 16.94 -3.63 7.07
C CYS A 114 17.09 -5.12 7.41
N ARG A 115 18.26 -5.55 7.90
CA ARG A 115 18.46 -6.88 8.50
C ARG A 115 17.75 -7.03 9.84
N GLU A 116 17.44 -5.91 10.47
CA GLU A 116 16.60 -5.84 11.65
C GLU A 116 15.15 -5.49 11.26
N LYS A 117 14.20 -5.82 12.14
CA LYS A 117 12.81 -5.50 11.93
C LYS A 117 12.56 -4.02 12.20
N PRO A 118 12.15 -3.21 11.17
CA PRO A 118 11.83 -1.81 11.40
C PRO A 118 10.71 -1.68 12.44
N PRO A 119 10.82 -0.77 13.41
CA PRO A 119 9.73 -0.47 14.33
C PRO A 119 8.57 0.18 13.57
N MET A 120 7.35 0.07 14.10
CA MET A 120 6.23 0.86 13.63
C MET A 120 6.44 2.29 14.13
N ARG A 121 6.39 3.25 13.21
CA ARG A 121 6.56 4.68 13.48
C ARG A 121 5.32 5.43 13.08
N GLU A 122 5.05 6.51 13.77
CA GLU A 122 3.97 7.44 13.45
C GLU A 122 4.58 8.80 13.12
N ASP A 123 4.14 9.41 12.03
CA ASP A 123 4.50 10.77 11.67
C ASP A 123 3.50 11.80 12.24
N GLU A 124 3.84 13.09 12.11
CA GLU A 124 3.01 14.19 12.60
C GLU A 124 1.59 14.22 12.02
N GLY A 125 1.38 13.60 10.85
CA GLY A 125 0.08 13.46 10.20
C GLY A 125 -0.73 12.24 10.64
N GLY A 126 -0.27 11.48 11.65
CA GLY A 126 -0.95 10.28 12.15
C GLY A 126 -0.88 9.08 11.20
N ARG A 127 0.02 9.13 10.19
CA ARG A 127 0.34 7.99 9.36
C ARG A 127 1.32 7.09 10.08
N VAL A 128 1.10 5.79 10.02
CA VAL A 128 1.95 4.77 10.63
C VAL A 128 2.67 3.99 9.52
N TYR A 129 3.96 3.76 9.67
CA TYR A 129 4.74 3.00 8.68
C TYR A 129 5.91 2.26 9.33
N ARG A 130 6.42 1.25 8.62
CA ARG A 130 7.48 0.36 9.09
C ARG A 130 8.66 0.39 8.11
N CYS A 131 9.51 1.41 8.22
CA CYS A 131 10.69 1.60 7.38
C CYS A 131 11.78 2.38 8.11
N PHE A 132 13.06 2.14 7.77
CA PHE A 132 14.21 2.87 8.30
C PHE A 132 14.67 4.05 7.41
N LEU A 133 14.09 4.25 6.24
CA LEU A 133 14.61 5.24 5.27
C LEU A 133 14.61 6.67 5.77
N ASP A 134 13.72 7.03 6.69
CA ASP A 134 13.68 8.38 7.26
C ASP A 134 14.84 8.68 8.23
N GLU A 135 15.60 7.65 8.65
CA GLU A 135 16.79 7.84 9.49
C GLU A 135 18.04 8.26 8.69
N GLN A 136 17.94 8.27 7.36
CA GLN A 136 19.06 8.59 6.46
C GLN A 136 18.99 10.02 5.87
N GLN A 137 17.96 10.81 6.25
CA GLN A 137 17.83 12.21 5.77
C GLN A 137 18.34 13.20 6.78
#